data_5e15c6000478bd921e30d0d1423d7ac8
#
_entry.id   5e15c6000478bd921e30d0d1423d7ac8
#
_cell.length_a   1.000
_cell.length_b   1.000
_cell.length_c   1.000
_cell.angle_alpha   90.00
_cell.angle_beta   90.00
_cell.angle_gamma   90.00
#
_symmetry.space_group_name_H-M   'P 1'
#
loop_
_entity.id
_entity.type
_entity.pdbx_description
1 polymer ?
#
loop_
_entity_poly.entity_id
_entity_poly.type
_entity_poly.pdbx_seq_one_letter_code
_entity_poly.pdbx_strand_id
1 'polypeptide(L)'
;MNLSFSIIEREGVKIGLVAFAPHNGCLNLNELQAAIALVKQVKLKCDVLIVSFHAGAEGSKATRVPRRHEIFLGQDRGDVYEAAHAVIDAGADVVLGHGPHVPRALELYKSRLIAYSLGNFCTYAKFNLKGISGYAPLLTFKVDQNGAFTEGKIHSFLQLGEGGPVKDGTNAAANLIKR
;
A
#
# COMPACT_ATOMS: atom_id res chain seq x y z
N MET A 1 20.49 15.47 -3.82
CA MET A 1 19.66 14.83 -4.86
C MET A 1 18.31 14.51 -4.24
N ASN A 2 17.23 15.15 -4.68
CA ASN A 2 15.88 14.74 -4.27
C ASN A 2 15.52 13.51 -5.11
N LEU A 3 15.74 12.31 -4.55
CA LEU A 3 15.28 11.06 -5.16
C LEU A 3 13.77 10.95 -4.92
N SER A 4 12.98 11.39 -5.88
CA SER A 4 11.52 11.25 -5.85
C SER A 4 11.03 9.87 -6.30
N PHE A 5 11.91 9.03 -6.83
CA PHE A 5 11.62 7.66 -7.26
C PHE A 5 12.91 6.83 -7.36
N SER A 6 12.75 5.51 -7.44
CA SER A 6 13.85 4.56 -7.72
C SER A 6 13.48 3.67 -8.89
N ILE A 7 14.49 3.22 -9.65
CA ILE A 7 14.35 2.19 -10.68
C ILE A 7 15.35 1.09 -10.37
N ILE A 8 14.86 -0.14 -10.35
CA ILE A 8 15.66 -1.36 -10.15
C ILE A 8 15.47 -2.22 -11.39
N GLU A 9 16.56 -2.74 -11.94
CA GLU A 9 16.50 -3.69 -13.04
C GLU A 9 16.78 -5.10 -12.53
N ARG A 10 15.90 -6.03 -12.88
CA ARG A 10 16.02 -7.45 -12.56
C ARG A 10 15.63 -8.28 -13.77
N GLU A 11 16.53 -9.17 -14.21
CA GLU A 11 16.30 -10.07 -15.35
C GLU A 11 15.81 -9.33 -16.61
N GLY A 12 16.34 -8.13 -16.86
CA GLY A 12 15.97 -7.29 -17.99
C GLY A 12 14.67 -6.51 -17.83
N VAL A 13 13.97 -6.63 -16.69
CA VAL A 13 12.75 -5.88 -16.38
C VAL A 13 13.09 -4.68 -15.48
N LYS A 14 12.70 -3.48 -15.89
CA LYS A 14 12.83 -2.26 -15.09
C LYS A 14 11.62 -2.05 -14.21
N ILE A 15 11.83 -2.07 -12.91
CA ILE A 15 10.79 -1.86 -11.91
C ILE A 15 10.99 -0.48 -11.29
N GLY A 16 10.01 0.41 -11.50
CA GLY A 16 9.95 1.73 -10.87
C GLY A 16 9.25 1.67 -9.52
N LEU A 17 9.71 2.47 -8.56
CA LEU A 17 9.09 2.66 -7.26
C LEU A 17 8.95 4.16 -6.97
N VAL A 18 7.73 4.59 -6.67
CA VAL A 18 7.42 5.93 -6.17
C VAL A 18 6.68 5.80 -4.85
N ALA A 19 7.01 6.62 -3.86
CA ALA A 19 6.38 6.58 -2.55
C ALA A 19 5.82 7.96 -2.16
N PHE A 20 4.59 7.97 -1.60
CA PHE A 20 3.88 9.16 -1.17
C PHE A 20 3.46 9.08 0.30
N ALA A 21 3.37 10.24 0.95
CA ALA A 21 2.73 10.36 2.27
C ALA A 21 2.20 11.78 2.47
N PRO A 22 1.09 11.99 3.19
CA PRO A 22 0.55 13.31 3.50
C PRO A 22 1.30 13.97 4.67
N HIS A 23 2.63 13.97 4.63
CA HIS A 23 3.49 14.51 5.68
C HIS A 23 4.51 15.50 5.13
N ASN A 24 4.92 16.46 5.97
CA ASN A 24 5.96 17.41 5.59
C ASN A 24 7.27 16.70 5.22
N GLY A 25 7.89 17.13 4.13
CA GLY A 25 9.14 16.55 3.63
C GLY A 25 8.97 15.30 2.77
N CYS A 26 7.75 14.82 2.58
CA CYS A 26 7.41 13.73 1.67
C CYS A 26 6.79 14.25 0.37
N LEU A 27 6.77 13.41 -0.66
CA LEU A 27 5.88 13.61 -1.80
C LEU A 27 4.44 13.48 -1.29
N ASN A 28 3.68 14.58 -1.37
CA ASN A 28 2.38 14.65 -0.72
C ASN A 28 1.29 14.00 -1.58
N LEU A 29 0.65 12.95 -1.04
CA LEU A 29 -0.45 12.27 -1.72
C LEU A 29 -1.67 13.17 -1.93
N ASN A 30 -1.88 14.16 -1.05
CA ASN A 30 -2.99 15.12 -1.14
C ASN A 30 -2.80 16.14 -2.28
N GLU A 31 -1.58 16.26 -2.82
CA GLU A 31 -1.28 17.02 -4.04
C GLU A 31 -1.49 16.12 -5.27
N LEU A 32 -2.73 15.70 -5.48
CA LEU A 32 -3.09 14.64 -6.43
C LEU A 32 -2.58 14.90 -7.85
N GLN A 33 -2.64 16.15 -8.33
CA GLN A 33 -2.17 16.50 -9.67
C GLN A 33 -0.65 16.36 -9.81
N ALA A 34 0.10 16.70 -8.76
CA ALA A 34 1.56 16.52 -8.72
C ALA A 34 1.91 15.02 -8.67
N ALA A 35 1.17 14.23 -7.89
CA ALA A 35 1.33 12.77 -7.84
C ALA A 35 1.08 12.13 -9.21
N ILE A 36 -0.01 12.48 -9.90
CA ILE A 36 -0.34 12.03 -11.25
C ILE A 36 0.79 12.38 -12.24
N ALA A 37 1.28 13.62 -12.21
CA ALA A 37 2.34 14.06 -13.12
C ALA A 37 3.63 13.25 -12.91
N LEU A 38 4.02 13.02 -11.66
CA LEU A 38 5.21 12.23 -11.33
C LEU A 38 5.05 10.77 -11.77
N VAL A 39 3.90 10.14 -11.49
CA VAL A 39 3.62 8.75 -11.91
C VAL A 39 3.73 8.61 -13.43
N LYS A 40 3.12 9.52 -14.21
CA LYS A 40 3.25 9.53 -15.67
C LYS A 40 4.72 9.64 -16.13
N GLN A 41 5.49 10.53 -15.49
CA GLN A 41 6.90 10.73 -15.82
C GLN A 41 7.74 9.48 -15.53
N VAL A 42 7.51 8.80 -14.40
CA VAL A 42 8.28 7.62 -14.00
C VAL A 42 7.90 6.40 -14.81
N LYS A 43 6.61 6.25 -15.16
CA LYS A 43 6.14 5.14 -16.02
C LYS A 43 6.86 5.09 -17.36
N LEU A 44 7.24 6.22 -17.93
CA LEU A 44 8.03 6.27 -19.18
C LEU A 44 9.46 5.70 -19.05
N LYS A 45 9.91 5.40 -17.83
CA LYS A 45 11.29 4.96 -17.53
C LYS A 45 11.36 3.50 -17.05
N CYS A 46 10.23 2.84 -16.88
CA CYS A 46 10.16 1.47 -16.33
C CYS A 46 9.07 0.64 -17.00
N ASP A 47 9.22 -0.67 -16.94
CA ASP A 47 8.26 -1.63 -17.48
C ASP A 47 7.09 -1.82 -16.50
N VAL A 48 7.40 -1.98 -15.21
CA VAL A 48 6.43 -2.10 -14.12
C VAL A 48 6.64 -0.97 -13.13
N LEU A 49 5.57 -0.24 -12.82
CA LEU A 49 5.60 0.85 -11.83
C LEU A 49 4.80 0.48 -10.59
N ILE A 50 5.47 0.46 -9.45
CA ILE A 50 4.89 0.28 -8.14
C ILE A 50 4.76 1.65 -7.48
N VAL A 51 3.55 2.00 -7.04
CA VAL A 51 3.31 3.16 -6.18
C VAL A 51 3.07 2.66 -4.77
N SER A 52 3.81 3.19 -3.80
CA SER A 52 3.56 2.97 -2.39
C SER A 52 3.00 4.24 -1.75
N PHE A 53 2.13 4.10 -0.76
CA PHE A 53 1.74 5.25 0.06
C PHE A 53 1.62 4.90 1.54
N HIS A 54 1.85 5.90 2.39
CA HIS A 54 1.60 5.83 3.82
C HIS A 54 0.54 6.87 4.16
N ALA A 55 -0.75 6.50 4.12
CA ALA A 55 -1.90 7.41 4.23
C ALA A 55 -3.11 6.71 4.85
N GLY A 56 -4.19 7.47 5.09
CA GLY A 56 -5.41 7.00 5.74
C GLY A 56 -5.37 7.14 7.27
N ALA A 57 -6.52 7.11 7.91
CA ALA A 57 -6.65 7.14 9.36
C ALA A 57 -6.18 5.82 10.01
N GLU A 58 -5.72 5.92 11.25
CA GLU A 58 -5.07 4.81 11.96
C GLU A 58 -5.98 4.14 12.99
N GLY A 59 -5.63 2.90 13.33
CA GLY A 59 -6.18 2.16 14.46
C GLY A 59 -7.21 1.10 14.11
N SER A 60 -7.66 0.36 15.13
CA SER A 60 -8.48 -0.85 14.98
C SER A 60 -9.84 -0.63 14.31
N LYS A 61 -10.35 0.60 14.28
CA LYS A 61 -11.59 0.96 13.60
C LYS A 61 -11.38 1.34 12.12
N ALA A 62 -10.15 1.49 11.66
CA ALA A 62 -9.80 1.96 10.33
C ALA A 62 -9.64 0.82 9.28
N THR A 63 -10.37 -0.28 9.43
CA THR A 63 -10.30 -1.45 8.53
C THR A 63 -11.01 -1.24 7.20
N ARG A 64 -11.91 -0.27 7.11
CA ARG A 64 -12.63 0.04 5.87
C ARG A 64 -11.91 1.13 5.09
N VAL A 65 -12.13 1.15 3.79
CA VAL A 65 -11.65 2.21 2.89
C VAL A 65 -12.83 3.16 2.64
N PRO A 66 -12.89 4.32 3.30
CA PRO A 66 -13.91 5.31 2.98
C PRO A 66 -13.53 6.02 1.66
N ARG A 67 -14.53 6.38 0.87
CA ARG A 67 -14.33 7.15 -0.39
C ARG A 67 -14.41 8.64 -0.08
N ARG A 68 -13.50 9.10 0.77
CA ARG A 68 -13.39 10.50 1.21
C ARG A 68 -12.08 10.70 1.96
N HIS A 69 -11.70 11.96 2.13
CA HIS A 69 -10.57 12.32 2.99
C HIS A 69 -10.74 11.77 4.42
N GLU A 70 -9.69 11.19 4.95
CA GLU A 70 -9.63 10.68 6.32
C GLU A 70 -8.84 11.66 7.20
N ILE A 71 -9.43 12.03 8.32
CA ILE A 71 -8.75 12.89 9.30
C ILE A 71 -8.30 12.03 10.48
N PHE A 72 -7.05 12.15 10.88
CA PHE A 72 -6.51 11.48 12.05
C PHE A 72 -5.63 12.44 12.87
N LEU A 73 -5.94 12.60 14.15
CA LEU A 73 -5.28 13.57 15.06
C LEU A 73 -5.20 14.98 14.48
N GLY A 74 -6.26 15.44 13.81
CA GLY A 74 -6.34 16.75 13.19
C GLY A 74 -5.58 16.91 11.87
N GLN A 75 -4.93 15.84 11.38
CA GLN A 75 -4.21 15.83 10.10
C GLN A 75 -5.06 15.21 9.00
N ASP A 76 -5.07 15.82 7.83
CA ASP A 76 -5.63 15.23 6.62
C ASP A 76 -4.70 14.11 6.12
N ARG A 77 -5.20 12.88 6.20
CA ARG A 77 -4.49 11.65 5.83
C ARG A 77 -4.85 11.17 4.42
N GLY A 78 -5.57 11.99 3.65
CA GLY A 78 -5.92 11.79 2.25
C GLY A 78 -7.16 10.95 2.01
N ASP A 79 -7.66 11.01 0.77
CA ASP A 79 -8.59 10.05 0.20
C ASP A 79 -7.77 8.96 -0.52
N VAL A 80 -7.51 7.86 0.19
CA VAL A 80 -6.67 6.77 -0.34
C VAL A 80 -7.35 6.02 -1.49
N TYR A 81 -8.70 6.06 -1.57
CA TYR A 81 -9.44 5.46 -2.67
C TYR A 81 -9.24 6.27 -3.95
N GLU A 82 -9.51 7.57 -3.92
CA GLU A 82 -9.33 8.46 -5.05
C GLU A 82 -7.86 8.45 -5.53
N ALA A 83 -6.91 8.57 -4.59
CA ALA A 83 -5.50 8.60 -4.92
C ALA A 83 -5.02 7.30 -5.57
N ALA A 84 -5.42 6.12 -5.06
CA ALA A 84 -5.03 4.84 -5.63
C ALA A 84 -5.56 4.67 -7.06
N HIS A 85 -6.81 5.03 -7.31
CA HIS A 85 -7.39 4.99 -8.66
C HIS A 85 -6.69 5.98 -9.61
N ALA A 86 -6.45 7.20 -9.16
CA ALA A 86 -5.80 8.23 -9.98
C ALA A 86 -4.37 7.86 -10.39
N VAL A 87 -3.59 7.25 -9.49
CA VAL A 87 -2.22 6.82 -9.85
C VAL A 87 -2.23 5.60 -10.77
N ILE A 88 -3.20 4.68 -10.66
CA ILE A 88 -3.39 3.61 -11.66
C ILE A 88 -3.74 4.22 -13.02
N ASP A 89 -4.65 5.18 -13.06
CA ASP A 89 -5.04 5.87 -14.30
C ASP A 89 -3.88 6.67 -14.92
N ALA A 90 -2.93 7.09 -14.09
CA ALA A 90 -1.70 7.74 -14.51
C ALA A 90 -0.62 6.77 -15.03
N GLY A 91 -0.79 5.45 -14.85
CA GLY A 91 0.10 4.42 -15.37
C GLY A 91 0.80 3.57 -14.32
N ALA A 92 0.44 3.66 -13.03
CA ALA A 92 0.92 2.72 -12.04
C ALA A 92 0.35 1.31 -12.30
N ASP A 93 1.17 0.28 -12.10
CA ASP A 93 0.76 -1.11 -12.30
C ASP A 93 0.33 -1.76 -10.99
N VAL A 94 0.89 -1.32 -9.87
CA VAL A 94 0.59 -1.85 -8.54
C VAL A 94 0.57 -0.70 -7.54
N VAL A 95 -0.39 -0.74 -6.61
CA VAL A 95 -0.45 0.19 -5.48
C VAL A 95 -0.36 -0.58 -4.17
N LEU A 96 0.58 -0.20 -3.31
CA LEU A 96 0.82 -0.80 -2.00
C LEU A 96 0.66 0.24 -0.91
N GLY A 97 -0.46 0.18 -0.18
CA GLY A 97 -0.81 1.11 0.87
C GLY A 97 -0.35 0.66 2.26
N HIS A 98 -0.01 1.66 3.06
CA HIS A 98 0.34 1.59 4.47
C HIS A 98 -0.24 2.78 5.21
N GLY A 99 -0.17 2.80 6.55
CA GLY A 99 -0.58 3.92 7.39
C GLY A 99 -1.61 3.55 8.44
N PRO A 100 -2.73 2.86 8.10
CA PRO A 100 -3.77 2.52 9.06
C PRO A 100 -3.35 1.58 10.21
N HIS A 101 -2.20 0.92 10.11
CA HIS A 101 -1.70 -0.09 11.06
C HIS A 101 -2.65 -1.27 11.29
N VAL A 102 -3.58 -1.47 10.37
CA VAL A 102 -4.47 -2.62 10.25
C VAL A 102 -4.64 -2.99 8.79
N PRO A 103 -4.86 -4.27 8.46
CA PRO A 103 -5.13 -4.66 7.07
C PRO A 103 -6.44 -4.05 6.57
N ARG A 104 -6.44 -3.59 5.32
CA ARG A 104 -7.61 -3.13 4.56
C ARG A 104 -7.82 -4.00 3.33
N ALA A 105 -8.89 -3.76 2.61
CA ALA A 105 -9.25 -4.48 1.39
C ALA A 105 -8.13 -4.47 0.33
N LEU A 106 -8.14 -5.50 -0.51
CA LEU A 106 -7.48 -5.51 -1.80
C LEU A 106 -8.53 -5.23 -2.89
N GLU A 107 -8.13 -4.57 -3.94
CA GLU A 107 -8.98 -4.28 -5.10
C GLU A 107 -8.23 -4.61 -6.39
N LEU A 108 -8.96 -5.06 -7.40
CA LEU A 108 -8.49 -5.09 -8.78
C LEU A 108 -9.20 -3.99 -9.55
N TYR A 109 -8.48 -2.91 -9.84
CA TYR A 109 -8.96 -1.80 -10.64
C TYR A 109 -8.26 -1.78 -11.99
N LYS A 110 -9.01 -1.87 -13.09
CA LYS A 110 -8.47 -1.98 -14.45
C LYS A 110 -7.37 -3.06 -14.57
N SER A 111 -7.61 -4.22 -13.97
CA SER A 111 -6.66 -5.33 -13.88
C SER A 111 -5.36 -5.02 -13.11
N ARG A 112 -5.30 -3.95 -12.34
CA ARG A 112 -4.16 -3.56 -11.51
C ARG A 112 -4.47 -3.84 -10.04
N LEU A 113 -3.48 -4.32 -9.30
CA LEU A 113 -3.62 -4.64 -7.89
C LEU A 113 -3.48 -3.37 -7.04
N ILE A 114 -4.46 -3.13 -6.18
CA ILE A 114 -4.41 -2.13 -5.11
C ILE A 114 -4.52 -2.85 -3.78
N ALA A 115 -3.54 -2.66 -2.90
CA ALA A 115 -3.61 -3.02 -1.49
C ALA A 115 -3.74 -1.72 -0.67
N TYR A 116 -4.90 -1.47 -0.08
CA TYR A 116 -5.16 -0.21 0.64
C TYR A 116 -4.44 -0.09 1.98
N SER A 117 -4.14 -1.18 2.63
CA SER A 117 -3.22 -1.26 3.77
C SER A 117 -2.83 -2.71 4.04
N LEU A 118 -1.54 -2.93 4.16
CA LEU A 118 -0.98 -4.23 4.56
C LEU A 118 -0.79 -4.35 6.08
N GLY A 119 -1.23 -3.36 6.86
CA GLY A 119 -1.13 -3.39 8.32
C GLY A 119 0.30 -3.33 8.85
N ASN A 120 0.48 -3.86 10.05
CA ASN A 120 1.80 -4.07 10.66
C ASN A 120 2.35 -5.43 10.25
N PHE A 121 3.69 -5.55 10.13
CA PHE A 121 4.32 -6.85 9.85
C PHE A 121 5.47 -7.16 10.80
N CYS A 122 6.45 -6.27 10.88
CA CYS A 122 7.63 -6.44 11.73
C CYS A 122 7.95 -5.10 12.41
N THR A 123 7.06 -4.67 13.31
CA THR A 123 7.23 -3.43 14.07
C THR A 123 8.02 -3.71 15.35
N TYR A 124 8.92 -2.80 15.73
CA TYR A 124 9.70 -2.89 16.93
C TYR A 124 9.24 -1.82 17.93
N ALA A 125 8.81 -2.24 19.12
CA ALA A 125 8.33 -1.41 20.23
C ALA A 125 7.28 -0.32 19.85
N LYS A 126 6.60 0.26 20.83
CA LYS A 126 5.70 1.44 20.69
C LYS A 126 4.45 1.27 19.80
N PHE A 127 4.22 0.11 19.20
CA PHE A 127 3.01 -0.16 18.41
C PHE A 127 2.00 -0.97 19.23
N ASN A 128 0.72 -0.63 19.07
CA ASN A 128 -0.35 -1.46 19.59
C ASN A 128 -0.58 -2.65 18.63
N LEU A 129 -0.28 -3.86 19.09
CA LEU A 129 -0.44 -5.09 18.32
C LEU A 129 -1.63 -5.95 18.82
N LYS A 130 -2.51 -5.39 19.65
CA LYS A 130 -3.67 -6.13 20.17
C LYS A 130 -4.76 -6.28 19.11
N GLY A 131 -5.34 -7.49 19.05
CA GLY A 131 -6.43 -7.80 18.12
C GLY A 131 -6.01 -7.63 16.66
N ILE A 132 -6.83 -6.98 15.87
CA ILE A 132 -6.60 -6.81 14.41
C ILE A 132 -5.34 -6.00 14.07
N SER A 133 -4.83 -5.18 15.00
CA SER A 133 -3.56 -4.45 14.78
C SER A 133 -2.34 -5.37 14.82
N GLY A 134 -2.48 -6.60 15.32
CA GLY A 134 -1.47 -7.65 15.25
C GLY A 134 -1.60 -8.53 14.00
N TYR A 135 -2.61 -8.33 13.15
CA TYR A 135 -2.74 -9.07 11.90
C TYR A 135 -1.69 -8.59 10.89
N ALA A 136 -0.85 -9.50 10.45
CA ALA A 136 0.34 -9.23 9.67
C ALA A 136 0.29 -10.01 8.33
N PRO A 137 -0.45 -9.52 7.33
CA PRO A 137 -0.50 -10.17 6.03
C PRO A 137 0.82 -9.96 5.27
N LEU A 138 1.30 -11.02 4.63
CA LEU A 138 2.31 -10.94 3.58
C LEU A 138 1.62 -11.27 2.26
N LEU A 139 1.72 -10.37 1.31
CA LEU A 139 1.13 -10.52 -0.01
C LEU A 139 2.20 -10.92 -1.02
N THR A 140 2.02 -12.06 -1.68
CA THR A 140 2.78 -12.42 -2.89
C THR A 140 1.86 -12.33 -4.08
N PHE A 141 2.36 -11.79 -5.19
CA PHE A 141 1.56 -11.65 -6.41
C PHE A 141 2.44 -11.68 -7.66
N LYS A 142 1.81 -11.93 -8.79
CA LYS A 142 2.43 -11.82 -10.12
C LYS A 142 1.67 -10.82 -10.97
N VAL A 143 2.40 -10.13 -11.80
CA VAL A 143 1.89 -9.29 -12.87
C VAL A 143 2.48 -9.78 -14.20
N ASP A 144 1.76 -9.59 -15.29
CA ASP A 144 2.28 -9.86 -16.62
C ASP A 144 3.20 -8.72 -17.10
N GLN A 145 3.73 -8.87 -18.31
CA GLN A 145 4.62 -7.87 -18.94
C GLN A 145 3.96 -6.50 -19.14
N ASN A 146 2.63 -6.42 -19.11
CA ASN A 146 1.86 -5.18 -19.21
C ASN A 146 1.50 -4.63 -17.83
N GLY A 147 1.98 -5.25 -16.74
CA GLY A 147 1.68 -4.90 -15.36
C GLY A 147 0.30 -5.33 -14.87
N ALA A 148 -0.47 -6.14 -15.65
CA ALA A 148 -1.76 -6.63 -15.20
C ALA A 148 -1.58 -7.77 -14.19
N PHE A 149 -2.37 -7.73 -13.11
CA PHE A 149 -2.39 -8.77 -12.09
C PHE A 149 -2.84 -10.11 -12.69
N THR A 150 -2.11 -11.17 -12.40
CA THR A 150 -2.43 -12.53 -12.87
C THR A 150 -2.77 -13.48 -11.75
N GLU A 151 -2.02 -13.45 -10.66
CA GLU A 151 -2.30 -14.27 -9.48
C GLU A 151 -1.74 -13.63 -8.22
N GLY A 152 -2.27 -14.02 -7.06
CA GLY A 152 -1.75 -13.58 -5.78
C GLY A 152 -2.21 -14.45 -4.62
N LYS A 153 -1.44 -14.37 -3.52
CA LYS A 153 -1.72 -15.12 -2.31
C LYS A 153 -1.48 -14.25 -1.09
N ILE A 154 -2.42 -14.26 -0.17
CA ILE A 154 -2.28 -13.64 1.15
C ILE A 154 -1.78 -14.73 2.10
N HIS A 155 -0.59 -14.53 2.65
CA HIS A 155 -0.05 -15.36 3.73
C HIS A 155 -0.38 -14.66 5.04
N SER A 156 -1.11 -15.33 5.92
CA SER A 156 -1.51 -14.77 7.21
C SER A 156 -0.45 -15.03 8.26
N PHE A 157 -0.03 -13.95 8.93
CA PHE A 157 0.84 -13.96 10.08
C PHE A 157 0.21 -13.14 11.21
N LEU A 158 0.72 -13.33 12.41
CA LEU A 158 0.41 -12.53 13.60
C LEU A 158 1.70 -11.97 14.17
N GLN A 159 1.67 -10.71 14.56
CA GLN A 159 2.69 -10.10 15.39
C GLN A 159 2.10 -9.91 16.80
N LEU A 160 2.60 -10.67 17.78
CA LEU A 160 2.01 -10.79 19.10
C LEU A 160 2.79 -10.02 20.19
N GLY A 161 3.75 -9.18 19.83
CA GLY A 161 4.60 -8.44 20.75
C GLY A 161 5.98 -8.18 20.18
N GLU A 162 6.99 -8.20 21.03
CA GLU A 162 8.39 -8.09 20.61
C GLU A 162 8.80 -9.35 19.84
N GLY A 163 9.49 -9.13 18.74
CA GLY A 163 9.90 -10.19 17.84
C GLY A 163 9.25 -10.11 16.46
N GLY A 164 9.56 -11.06 15.62
CA GLY A 164 9.04 -11.11 14.27
C GLY A 164 7.60 -11.68 14.19
N PRO A 165 6.95 -11.56 13.02
CA PRO A 165 5.65 -12.16 12.80
C PRO A 165 5.75 -13.70 12.79
N VAL A 166 4.75 -14.34 13.39
CA VAL A 166 4.61 -15.81 13.40
C VAL A 166 3.47 -16.24 12.47
N LYS A 167 3.60 -17.40 11.85
CA LYS A 167 2.56 -17.92 10.94
C LYS A 167 1.23 -18.11 11.67
N ASP A 168 0.17 -17.62 11.09
CA ASP A 168 -1.19 -17.70 11.63
C ASP A 168 -1.95 -18.86 10.97
N GLY A 169 -2.19 -19.93 11.73
CA GLY A 169 -2.97 -21.09 11.28
C GLY A 169 -4.47 -20.81 11.12
N THR A 170 -4.99 -19.70 11.68
CA THR A 170 -6.40 -19.33 11.58
C THR A 170 -6.73 -18.50 10.33
N ASN A 171 -5.70 -18.05 9.60
CA ASN A 171 -5.82 -17.17 8.45
C ASN A 171 -6.56 -15.84 8.76
N ALA A 172 -6.43 -15.31 9.97
CA ALA A 172 -7.20 -14.16 10.44
C ALA A 172 -7.00 -12.91 9.56
N ALA A 173 -5.75 -12.59 9.17
CA ALA A 173 -5.45 -11.46 8.30
C ALA A 173 -6.08 -11.65 6.90
N ALA A 174 -5.95 -12.84 6.31
CA ALA A 174 -6.55 -13.15 5.01
C ALA A 174 -8.09 -13.08 5.05
N ASN A 175 -8.69 -13.59 6.12
CA ASN A 175 -10.15 -13.56 6.32
C ASN A 175 -10.67 -12.13 6.54
N LEU A 176 -9.89 -11.26 7.18
CA LEU A 176 -10.26 -9.85 7.34
C LEU A 176 -10.25 -9.12 5.99
N ILE A 177 -9.22 -9.32 5.18
CA ILE A 177 -9.05 -8.67 3.87
C ILE A 177 -10.15 -9.07 2.87
N LYS A 178 -10.67 -10.29 2.95
CA LYS A 178 -11.71 -10.84 2.05
C LYS A 178 -13.14 -10.43 2.41
N ARG A 179 -13.36 -9.70 3.50
CA ARG A 179 -14.68 -9.21 3.94
C ARG A 179 -15.03 -7.87 3.31
#